data_9cf7071f048c944741fe0ab02b9e2a41
#
_entry.id   9cf7071f048c944741fe0ab02b9e2a41
#
_cell.length_a   1.000
_cell.length_b   1.000
_cell.length_c   1.000
_cell.angle_alpha   90.00
_cell.angle_beta   90.00
_cell.angle_gamma   90.00
#
_symmetry.space_group_name_H-M   'P 1'
#
loop_
_entity.id
_entity.type
_entity.pdbx_description
1 polymer ?
#
loop_
_entity_poly.entity_id
_entity_poly.type
_entity_poly.pdbx_seq_one_letter_code
_entity_poly.pdbx_strand_id
1 'polypeptide(L)'
;MSSARNAGIDLTQGDYIGFVDADDWIEPNMYEVLINNAEKFSADKSSCGYVYYGQQTVCVPSESCTALQNSDEMRLRVVGSRNNAVWCAIYSGSVVGNVRFNESLKVAEDWLFNYQVCLKTSSEVIVETPLYHYEDNIESAMHGINEKKISDRISVLEYIWNSEHNREKRLPQLAGEYVPAFSTVLMSA
;
A
#
# COMPACT_ATOMS: atom_id res chain seq x y z
N MET A 1 6.95 5.78 -12.64
CA MET A 1 6.89 5.76 -11.16
C MET A 1 7.65 4.55 -10.61
N SER A 2 7.28 3.31 -10.93
CA SER A 2 7.91 2.07 -10.41
C SER A 2 9.44 2.02 -10.57
N SER A 3 9.99 2.36 -11.75
CA SER A 3 11.45 2.35 -11.98
C SER A 3 12.20 3.37 -11.12
N ALA A 4 11.62 4.55 -10.88
CA ALA A 4 12.22 5.54 -10.00
C ALA A 4 12.24 5.06 -8.53
N ARG A 5 11.14 4.47 -8.05
CA ARG A 5 11.08 3.87 -6.71
C ARG A 5 12.08 2.70 -6.58
N ASN A 6 12.19 1.85 -7.60
CA ASN A 6 13.18 0.76 -7.61
C ASN A 6 14.61 1.27 -7.54
N ALA A 7 14.95 2.28 -8.34
CA ALA A 7 16.28 2.91 -8.29
C ALA A 7 16.56 3.53 -6.90
N GLY A 8 15.54 4.12 -6.27
CA GLY A 8 15.63 4.61 -4.90
C GLY A 8 15.93 3.47 -3.91
N ILE A 9 15.20 2.36 -3.99
CA ILE A 9 15.43 1.18 -3.14
C ILE A 9 16.87 0.65 -3.30
N ASP A 10 17.37 0.59 -4.54
CA ASP A 10 18.73 0.08 -4.81
C ASP A 10 19.85 0.96 -4.23
N LEU A 11 19.56 2.23 -3.98
CA LEU A 11 20.51 3.19 -3.42
C LEU A 11 20.37 3.37 -1.90
N THR A 12 19.34 2.81 -1.26
CA THR A 12 19.12 2.98 0.17
C THR A 12 20.22 2.33 1.00
N GLN A 13 20.61 3.02 2.09
CA GLN A 13 21.56 2.53 3.08
C GLN A 13 20.99 2.60 4.51
N GLY A 14 19.77 3.09 4.66
CA GLY A 14 19.10 3.22 5.95
C GLY A 14 18.42 1.94 6.39
N ASP A 15 18.09 1.87 7.67
CA ASP A 15 17.38 0.73 8.28
C ASP A 15 15.92 0.68 7.84
N TYR A 16 15.32 1.84 7.50
CA TYR A 16 13.95 1.97 7.02
C TYR A 16 13.88 2.66 5.67
N ILE A 17 12.90 2.28 4.88
CA ILE A 17 12.59 2.84 3.56
C ILE A 17 11.19 3.46 3.62
N GLY A 18 11.07 4.72 3.24
CA GLY A 18 9.79 5.43 3.04
C GLY A 18 9.70 5.99 1.62
N PHE A 19 8.49 6.21 1.16
CA PHE A 19 8.21 6.77 -0.16
C PHE A 19 7.39 8.05 0.00
N VAL A 20 7.67 9.06 -0.82
CA VAL A 20 6.86 10.28 -0.95
C VAL A 20 6.67 10.54 -2.44
N ASP A 21 5.44 10.73 -2.87
CA ASP A 21 5.17 11.11 -4.24
C ASP A 21 5.49 12.61 -4.45
N ALA A 22 5.95 12.97 -5.63
CA ALA A 22 6.55 14.30 -5.89
C ALA A 22 5.55 15.46 -5.85
N ASP A 23 4.27 15.16 -5.96
CA ASP A 23 3.14 16.09 -5.92
C ASP A 23 2.47 16.19 -4.54
N ASP A 24 2.95 15.40 -3.57
CA ASP A 24 2.41 15.32 -2.21
C ASP A 24 3.35 16.00 -1.19
N TRP A 25 2.90 16.10 0.06
CA TRP A 25 3.71 16.56 1.17
C TRP A 25 3.41 15.81 2.47
N ILE A 26 4.31 15.92 3.43
CA ILE A 26 4.24 15.19 4.70
C ILE A 26 4.36 16.15 5.89
N GLU A 27 3.80 15.77 7.02
CA GLU A 27 4.06 16.48 8.27
C GLU A 27 5.55 16.40 8.62
N PRO A 28 6.16 17.49 9.12
CA PRO A 28 7.61 17.51 9.42
C PRO A 28 8.08 16.41 10.37
N ASN A 29 7.19 15.90 11.23
CA ASN A 29 7.48 14.84 12.20
C ASN A 29 7.02 13.45 11.75
N MET A 30 6.54 13.27 10.51
CA MET A 30 6.00 11.98 10.05
C MET A 30 6.99 10.83 10.26
N TYR A 31 8.20 10.97 9.77
CA TYR A 31 9.20 9.89 9.86
C TYR A 31 9.65 9.67 11.30
N GLU A 32 9.78 10.71 12.11
CA GLU A 32 10.08 10.58 13.54
C GLU A 32 9.02 9.75 14.26
N VAL A 33 7.74 10.05 14.02
CA VAL A 33 6.61 9.31 14.62
C VAL A 33 6.61 7.86 14.15
N LEU A 34 6.78 7.61 12.85
CA LEU A 34 6.75 6.26 12.30
C LEU A 34 7.92 5.41 12.78
N ILE A 35 9.15 5.96 12.83
CA ILE A 35 10.35 5.26 13.30
C ILE A 35 10.23 4.95 14.79
N ASN A 36 9.86 5.94 15.62
CA ASN A 36 9.72 5.74 17.07
C ASN A 36 8.70 4.64 17.39
N ASN A 37 7.60 4.55 16.63
CA ASN A 37 6.62 3.48 16.82
C ASN A 37 7.14 2.13 16.29
N ALA A 38 7.83 2.10 15.14
CA ALA A 38 8.44 0.86 14.63
C ALA A 38 9.45 0.29 15.66
N GLU A 39 10.33 1.11 16.21
CA GLU A 39 11.30 0.71 17.22
C GLU A 39 10.64 0.27 18.53
N LYS A 40 9.67 1.06 19.04
CA LYS A 40 8.95 0.75 20.28
C LYS A 40 8.27 -0.60 20.25
N PHE A 41 7.68 -0.97 19.12
CA PHE A 41 6.94 -2.22 18.95
C PHE A 41 7.74 -3.31 18.22
N SER A 42 9.02 -3.05 17.89
CA SER A 42 9.85 -3.93 17.07
C SER A 42 9.15 -4.35 15.78
N ALA A 43 8.54 -3.38 15.11
CA ALA A 43 7.71 -3.61 13.94
C ALA A 43 8.52 -3.48 12.66
N ASP A 44 8.27 -4.39 11.72
CA ASP A 44 8.88 -4.38 10.38
C ASP A 44 8.30 -3.28 9.49
N LYS A 45 7.05 -2.86 9.77
CA LYS A 45 6.34 -1.81 9.06
C LYS A 45 5.64 -0.89 10.05
N SER A 46 5.69 0.42 9.78
CA SER A 46 4.91 1.42 10.50
C SER A 46 4.17 2.29 9.50
N SER A 47 2.86 2.48 9.70
CA SER A 47 2.01 3.25 8.79
C SER A 47 1.17 4.28 9.53
N CYS A 48 0.74 5.33 8.82
CA CYS A 48 -0.09 6.40 9.37
C CYS A 48 -1.33 6.65 8.51
N GLY A 49 -2.22 7.52 9.01
CA GLY A 49 -3.30 8.08 8.25
C GLY A 49 -2.84 9.15 7.26
N TYR A 50 -3.77 9.62 6.42
CA TYR A 50 -3.52 10.67 5.45
C TYR A 50 -4.73 11.60 5.29
N VAL A 51 -4.48 12.80 4.77
CA VAL A 51 -5.50 13.75 4.35
C VAL A 51 -5.57 13.73 2.83
N TYR A 52 -6.78 13.58 2.27
CA TYR A 52 -7.03 13.65 0.84
C TYR A 52 -7.70 14.97 0.48
N TYR A 53 -7.00 15.86 -0.22
CA TYR A 53 -7.46 17.21 -0.48
C TYR A 53 -8.54 17.30 -1.55
N GLY A 54 -8.59 16.41 -2.52
CA GLY A 54 -9.61 16.41 -3.58
C GLY A 54 -11.04 16.23 -3.07
N GLN A 55 -11.22 15.53 -1.95
CA GLN A 55 -12.53 15.31 -1.31
C GLN A 55 -12.59 15.88 0.11
N GLN A 56 -11.56 16.57 0.56
CA GLN A 56 -11.40 17.05 1.95
C GLN A 56 -11.65 15.94 2.98
N THR A 57 -11.19 14.74 2.65
CA THR A 57 -11.42 13.55 3.45
C THR A 57 -10.18 13.22 4.27
N VAL A 58 -10.35 13.02 5.58
CA VAL A 58 -9.30 12.52 6.46
C VAL A 58 -9.44 11.00 6.55
N CYS A 59 -8.44 10.31 6.07
CA CYS A 59 -8.37 8.85 6.11
C CYS A 59 -7.42 8.43 7.24
N VAL A 60 -7.99 8.11 8.38
CA VAL A 60 -7.23 7.52 9.50
C VAL A 60 -7.61 6.05 9.65
N PRO A 61 -6.66 5.19 10.01
CA PRO A 61 -6.98 3.84 10.42
C PRO A 61 -7.96 3.86 11.60
N SER A 62 -8.93 2.98 11.62
CA SER A 62 -10.00 2.94 12.63
C SER A 62 -9.56 2.42 14.00
N GLU A 63 -8.31 2.03 14.15
CA GLU A 63 -7.77 1.40 15.35
C GLU A 63 -6.52 2.13 15.82
N SER A 64 -6.53 2.57 17.10
CA SER A 64 -5.44 3.28 17.75
C SER A 64 -4.19 2.42 17.86
N CYS A 65 -3.07 2.92 17.38
CA CYS A 65 -1.70 2.40 17.56
C CYS A 65 -1.64 0.89 17.84
N THR A 66 -2.17 0.10 16.92
CA THR A 66 -2.27 -1.35 17.07
C THR A 66 -1.04 -2.00 16.47
N ALA A 67 -0.27 -2.70 17.30
CA ALA A 67 0.79 -3.56 16.81
C ALA A 67 0.20 -4.91 16.41
N LEU A 68 0.21 -5.20 15.11
CA LEU A 68 -0.23 -6.50 14.57
C LEU A 68 0.98 -7.44 14.51
N GLN A 69 0.84 -8.62 15.12
CA GLN A 69 1.85 -9.69 15.09
C GLN A 69 1.35 -10.95 14.37
N ASN A 70 0.21 -10.86 13.70
CA ASN A 70 -0.39 -11.99 13.01
C ASN A 70 -0.29 -11.80 11.50
N SER A 71 0.54 -12.58 10.85
CA SER A 71 0.74 -12.52 9.41
C SER A 71 -0.56 -12.74 8.60
N ASP A 72 -1.52 -13.46 9.15
CA ASP A 72 -2.82 -13.68 8.49
C ASP A 72 -3.69 -12.43 8.52
N GLU A 73 -3.75 -11.73 9.65
CA GLU A 73 -4.50 -10.49 9.79
C GLU A 73 -3.90 -9.37 8.93
N MET A 74 -2.58 -9.23 8.96
CA MET A 74 -1.86 -8.26 8.13
C MET A 74 -2.11 -8.50 6.63
N ARG A 75 -2.08 -9.76 6.18
CA ARG A 75 -2.41 -10.12 4.80
C ARG A 75 -3.86 -9.81 4.45
N LEU A 76 -4.81 -10.09 5.35
CA LEU A 76 -6.22 -9.73 5.14
C LEU A 76 -6.40 -8.23 4.94
N ARG A 77 -5.68 -7.41 5.70
CA ARG A 77 -5.72 -5.95 5.55
C ARG A 77 -5.18 -5.51 4.20
N VAL A 78 -4.03 -6.03 3.77
CA VAL A 78 -3.45 -5.69 2.46
C VAL A 78 -4.35 -6.16 1.32
N VAL A 79 -4.95 -7.33 1.42
CA VAL A 79 -5.85 -7.88 0.39
C VAL A 79 -7.16 -7.10 0.32
N GLY A 80 -7.74 -6.72 1.47
CA GLY A 80 -9.04 -6.05 1.56
C GLY A 80 -8.97 -4.53 1.72
N SER A 81 -7.79 -3.95 1.81
CA SER A 81 -7.63 -2.52 1.99
C SER A 81 -7.73 -1.78 0.67
N ARG A 82 -8.60 -0.79 0.61
CA ARG A 82 -8.65 0.16 -0.50
C ARG A 82 -7.44 1.10 -0.51
N ASN A 83 -6.74 1.21 0.60
CA ASN A 83 -5.54 2.01 0.74
C ASN A 83 -4.31 1.10 0.79
N ASN A 84 -3.81 0.74 -0.38
CA ASN A 84 -2.54 0.03 -0.54
C ASN A 84 -1.39 0.96 -0.92
N ALA A 85 -1.52 2.25 -0.62
CA ALA A 85 -0.50 3.24 -0.89
C ALA A 85 0.78 2.95 -0.08
N VAL A 86 1.92 3.11 -0.72
CA VAL A 86 3.23 2.91 -0.08
C VAL A 86 3.74 4.14 0.64
N TRP A 87 3.21 5.32 0.30
CA TRP A 87 3.68 6.61 0.77
C TRP A 87 3.28 6.96 2.21
N CYS A 88 2.27 6.32 2.79
CA CYS A 88 1.88 6.53 4.20
C CYS A 88 2.57 5.56 5.17
N ALA A 89 3.69 4.95 4.79
CA ALA A 89 4.38 3.95 5.59
C ALA A 89 5.90 4.02 5.47
N ILE A 90 6.57 3.44 6.47
CA ILE A 90 7.97 3.03 6.40
C ILE A 90 8.06 1.51 6.52
N TYR A 91 9.08 0.96 5.90
CA TYR A 91 9.36 -0.47 5.84
C TYR A 91 10.79 -0.73 6.29
N SER A 92 11.00 -1.71 7.14
CA SER A 92 12.36 -2.18 7.42
C SER A 92 13.05 -2.63 6.13
N GLY A 93 14.30 -2.25 5.94
CA GLY A 93 15.09 -2.66 4.78
C GLY A 93 15.19 -4.19 4.66
N SER A 94 15.12 -4.91 5.77
CA SER A 94 15.18 -6.39 5.82
C SER A 94 13.96 -7.05 5.16
N VAL A 95 12.75 -6.52 5.36
CA VAL A 95 11.53 -7.08 4.74
C VAL A 95 11.37 -6.64 3.29
N VAL A 96 11.81 -5.44 2.93
CA VAL A 96 11.87 -5.02 1.53
C VAL A 96 12.86 -5.90 0.77
N GLY A 97 14.11 -6.02 1.24
CA GLY A 97 15.11 -6.89 0.66
C GLY A 97 15.18 -6.77 -0.87
N ASN A 98 14.87 -7.87 -1.56
CA ASN A 98 14.84 -7.93 -3.03
C ASN A 98 13.46 -7.68 -3.66
N VAL A 99 12.46 -7.27 -2.88
CA VAL A 99 11.15 -6.89 -3.46
C VAL A 99 11.31 -5.59 -4.25
N ARG A 100 10.72 -5.56 -5.43
CA ARG A 100 10.74 -4.40 -6.32
C ARG A 100 9.34 -4.16 -6.88
N PHE A 101 9.03 -2.91 -7.19
CA PHE A 101 7.82 -2.56 -7.93
C PHE A 101 7.84 -3.18 -9.32
N ASN A 102 6.71 -3.70 -9.76
CA ASN A 102 6.58 -4.24 -11.12
C ASN A 102 6.45 -3.09 -12.13
N GLU A 103 7.48 -2.86 -12.93
CA GLU A 103 7.55 -1.77 -13.89
C GLU A 103 6.62 -1.91 -15.09
N SER A 104 6.06 -3.10 -15.32
CA SER A 104 5.08 -3.33 -16.40
C SER A 104 3.67 -2.86 -16.03
N LEU A 105 3.39 -2.66 -14.73
CA LEU A 105 2.10 -2.20 -14.24
C LEU A 105 2.00 -0.66 -14.35
N LYS A 106 0.81 -0.20 -14.75
CA LYS A 106 0.46 1.23 -14.76
C LYS A 106 -0.37 1.63 -13.54
N VAL A 107 -1.03 0.67 -12.91
CA VAL A 107 -1.78 0.81 -11.67
C VAL A 107 -1.63 -0.47 -10.84
N ALA A 108 -1.96 -0.37 -9.54
CA ALA A 108 -1.88 -1.47 -8.57
C ALA A 108 -0.46 -2.02 -8.31
N GLU A 109 0.58 -1.32 -8.77
CA GLU A 109 1.98 -1.65 -8.46
C GLU A 109 2.25 -1.55 -6.95
N ASP A 110 1.65 -0.57 -6.28
CA ASP A 110 1.73 -0.36 -4.83
C ASP A 110 1.08 -1.51 -4.07
N TRP A 111 -0.08 -1.96 -4.55
CA TRP A 111 -0.77 -3.10 -3.95
C TRP A 111 0.04 -4.37 -4.04
N LEU A 112 0.61 -4.66 -5.23
CA LEU A 112 1.48 -5.81 -5.41
C LEU A 112 2.73 -5.73 -4.53
N PHE A 113 3.38 -4.57 -4.47
CA PHE A 113 4.54 -4.33 -3.62
C PHE A 113 4.21 -4.56 -2.13
N ASN A 114 3.15 -3.92 -1.64
CA ASN A 114 2.71 -4.09 -0.25
C ASN A 114 2.38 -5.55 0.08
N TYR A 115 1.73 -6.27 -0.84
CA TYR A 115 1.44 -7.69 -0.64
C TYR A 115 2.73 -8.53 -0.54
N GLN A 116 3.68 -8.33 -1.45
CA GLN A 116 4.96 -9.05 -1.45
C GLN A 116 5.80 -8.76 -0.20
N VAL A 117 5.81 -7.51 0.26
CA VAL A 117 6.47 -7.12 1.52
C VAL A 117 5.76 -7.76 2.71
N CYS A 118 4.43 -7.72 2.73
CA CYS A 118 3.61 -8.31 3.80
C CYS A 118 3.87 -9.82 3.99
N LEU A 119 4.20 -10.55 2.92
CA LEU A 119 4.57 -11.97 3.03
C LEU A 119 5.86 -12.20 3.85
N LYS A 120 6.69 -11.18 4.01
CA LYS A 120 7.94 -11.21 4.78
C LYS A 120 7.84 -10.48 6.12
N THR A 121 6.78 -9.71 6.32
CA THR A 121 6.56 -8.89 7.51
C THR A 121 6.02 -9.75 8.64
N SER A 122 6.64 -9.68 9.81
CA SER A 122 6.21 -10.37 11.03
C SER A 122 5.33 -9.47 11.91
N SER A 123 5.55 -8.16 11.84
CA SER A 123 4.86 -7.18 12.70
C SER A 123 4.64 -5.85 11.97
N GLU A 124 3.48 -5.26 12.18
CA GLU A 124 3.10 -3.94 11.68
C GLU A 124 2.54 -3.09 12.83
N VAL A 125 2.91 -1.82 12.87
CA VAL A 125 2.28 -0.84 13.77
C VAL A 125 1.56 0.22 12.95
N ILE A 126 0.35 0.59 13.39
CA ILE A 126 -0.51 1.55 12.72
C ILE A 126 -0.72 2.74 13.63
N VAL A 127 -0.41 3.93 13.14
CA VAL A 127 -0.57 5.21 13.83
C VAL A 127 -1.81 5.91 13.27
N GLU A 128 -2.75 6.26 14.13
CA GLU A 128 -4.02 6.91 13.71
C GLU A 128 -3.84 8.32 13.15
N THR A 129 -2.75 8.99 13.50
CA THR A 129 -2.54 10.38 13.10
C THR A 129 -2.38 10.50 11.59
N PRO A 130 -3.09 11.39 10.90
CA PRO A 130 -2.90 11.68 9.50
C PRO A 130 -1.64 12.54 9.33
N LEU A 131 -0.56 11.93 8.84
CA LEU A 131 0.74 12.58 8.69
C LEU A 131 1.17 12.76 7.23
N TYR A 132 0.42 12.21 6.30
CA TYR A 132 0.63 12.35 4.87
C TYR A 132 -0.49 13.17 4.23
N HIS A 133 -0.15 14.01 3.26
CA HIS A 133 -1.07 14.91 2.58
C HIS A 133 -1.07 14.59 1.09
N TYR A 134 -2.13 13.92 0.66
CA TYR A 134 -2.35 13.53 -0.72
C TYR A 134 -3.06 14.65 -1.49
N GLU A 135 -2.39 15.22 -2.48
CA GLU A 135 -2.95 16.26 -3.36
C GLU A 135 -3.68 15.61 -4.55
N ASP A 136 -4.88 16.10 -4.85
CA ASP A 136 -5.64 15.62 -6.00
C ASP A 136 -5.23 16.40 -7.25
N ASN A 137 -4.36 15.81 -8.03
CA ASN A 137 -3.93 16.38 -9.29
C ASN A 137 -4.86 15.91 -10.41
N ILE A 138 -5.49 16.85 -11.15
CA ILE A 138 -6.39 16.53 -12.29
C ILE A 138 -5.69 15.67 -13.34
N GLU A 139 -4.35 15.77 -13.45
CA GLU A 139 -3.50 14.96 -14.32
C GLU A 139 -3.06 13.62 -13.71
N SER A 140 -3.55 13.27 -12.50
CA SER A 140 -3.17 12.05 -11.83
C SER A 140 -3.39 10.82 -12.71
N ALA A 141 -2.42 9.92 -12.69
CA ALA A 141 -2.51 8.61 -13.35
C ALA A 141 -3.75 7.79 -12.93
N MET A 142 -4.39 8.16 -11.83
CA MET A 142 -5.61 7.52 -11.32
C MET A 142 -6.87 7.91 -12.12
N HIS A 143 -6.87 9.06 -12.82
CA HIS A 143 -8.02 9.49 -13.60
C HIS A 143 -8.17 8.70 -14.90
N GLY A 144 -9.40 8.35 -15.20
CA GLY A 144 -9.79 7.59 -16.39
C GLY A 144 -9.54 6.08 -16.28
N ILE A 145 -10.49 5.32 -16.82
CA ILE A 145 -10.44 3.87 -16.88
C ILE A 145 -10.06 3.48 -18.30
N ASN A 146 -9.12 2.55 -18.45
CA ASN A 146 -8.78 1.94 -19.72
C ASN A 146 -8.48 0.45 -19.55
N GLU A 147 -8.48 -0.29 -20.65
CA GLU A 147 -8.25 -1.74 -20.64
C GLU A 147 -6.95 -2.14 -19.93
N LYS A 148 -5.87 -1.36 -20.09
CA LYS A 148 -4.59 -1.63 -19.44
C LYS A 148 -4.69 -1.56 -17.92
N LYS A 149 -5.35 -0.54 -17.36
CA LYS A 149 -5.53 -0.40 -15.90
C LYS A 149 -6.39 -1.54 -15.33
N ILE A 150 -7.39 -1.98 -16.07
CA ILE A 150 -8.24 -3.12 -15.68
C ILE A 150 -7.40 -4.40 -15.69
N SER A 151 -6.69 -4.65 -16.77
CA SER A 151 -5.83 -5.83 -16.91
C SER A 151 -4.73 -5.89 -15.84
N ASP A 152 -4.16 -4.74 -15.48
CA ASP A 152 -3.16 -4.64 -14.41
C ASP A 152 -3.75 -5.05 -13.05
N ARG A 153 -4.92 -4.52 -12.69
CA ARG A 153 -5.60 -4.91 -11.45
C ARG A 153 -5.96 -6.39 -11.42
N ILE A 154 -6.45 -6.94 -12.53
CA ILE A 154 -6.77 -8.37 -12.64
C ILE A 154 -5.51 -9.21 -12.44
N SER A 155 -4.40 -8.86 -13.08
CA SER A 155 -3.15 -9.62 -12.94
C SER A 155 -2.58 -9.59 -11.51
N VAL A 156 -2.73 -8.48 -10.79
CA VAL A 156 -2.36 -8.40 -9.37
C VAL A 156 -3.27 -9.25 -8.51
N LEU A 157 -4.58 -9.22 -8.75
CA LEU A 157 -5.55 -10.09 -8.06
C LEU A 157 -5.26 -11.57 -8.29
N GLU A 158 -4.96 -11.96 -9.53
CA GLU A 158 -4.58 -13.33 -9.86
C GLU A 158 -3.29 -13.76 -9.17
N TYR A 159 -2.29 -12.86 -9.11
CA TYR A 159 -1.06 -13.11 -8.38
C TYR A 159 -1.34 -13.37 -6.90
N ILE A 160 -2.12 -12.50 -6.24
CA ILE A 160 -2.50 -12.63 -4.84
C ILE A 160 -3.28 -13.93 -4.63
N TRP A 161 -4.29 -14.19 -5.46
CA TRP A 161 -5.08 -15.42 -5.41
C TRP A 161 -4.25 -16.68 -5.48
N ASN A 162 -3.29 -16.71 -6.41
CA ASN A 162 -2.42 -17.88 -6.60
C ASN A 162 -1.38 -18.05 -5.48
N SER A 163 -1.04 -16.96 -4.79
CA SER A 163 -0.08 -16.94 -3.68
C SER A 163 -0.72 -17.31 -2.34
N GLU A 164 -2.05 -17.21 -2.21
CA GLU A 164 -2.75 -17.48 -0.95
C GLU A 164 -3.03 -18.98 -0.77
N HIS A 165 -2.59 -19.55 0.37
CA HIS A 165 -2.84 -20.94 0.72
C HIS A 165 -4.27 -21.20 1.23
N ASN A 166 -4.90 -20.21 1.89
CA ASN A 166 -6.25 -20.27 2.45
C ASN A 166 -7.24 -19.43 1.64
N ARG A 167 -7.35 -19.70 0.34
CA ARG A 167 -8.13 -18.89 -0.62
C ARG A 167 -9.58 -18.67 -0.20
N GLU A 168 -10.22 -19.70 0.35
CA GLU A 168 -11.63 -19.63 0.78
C GLU A 168 -11.87 -18.59 1.88
N LYS A 169 -10.93 -18.45 2.82
CA LYS A 169 -11.01 -17.41 3.85
C LYS A 169 -10.79 -15.99 3.31
N ARG A 170 -10.10 -15.88 2.17
CA ARG A 170 -9.78 -14.60 1.51
C ARG A 170 -10.82 -14.18 0.48
N LEU A 171 -11.70 -15.11 0.09
CA LEU A 171 -12.67 -14.89 -0.98
C LEU A 171 -13.54 -13.63 -0.79
N PRO A 172 -14.07 -13.32 0.41
CA PRO A 172 -14.88 -12.11 0.59
C PRO A 172 -14.11 -10.82 0.33
N GLN A 173 -12.84 -10.75 0.76
CA GLN A 173 -11.98 -9.56 0.58
C GLN A 173 -11.57 -9.42 -0.89
N LEU A 174 -11.15 -10.52 -1.51
CA LEU A 174 -10.82 -10.54 -2.93
C LEU A 174 -12.04 -10.21 -3.81
N ALA A 175 -13.20 -10.77 -3.49
CA ALA A 175 -14.44 -10.48 -4.23
C ALA A 175 -14.84 -9.00 -4.13
N GLY A 176 -14.61 -8.36 -2.97
CA GLY A 176 -14.83 -6.93 -2.79
C GLY A 176 -14.01 -6.06 -3.74
N GLU A 177 -12.82 -6.52 -4.14
CA GLU A 177 -11.97 -5.83 -5.11
C GLU A 177 -12.29 -6.22 -6.57
N TYR A 178 -12.74 -7.46 -6.82
CA TYR A 178 -13.13 -7.91 -8.17
C TYR A 178 -14.40 -7.25 -8.66
N VAL A 179 -15.42 -7.12 -7.81
CA VAL A 179 -16.74 -6.60 -8.21
C VAL A 179 -16.67 -5.18 -8.80
N PRO A 180 -15.95 -4.20 -8.20
CA PRO A 180 -15.78 -2.89 -8.81
C PRO A 180 -15.00 -2.92 -10.13
N ALA A 181 -13.97 -3.78 -10.26
CA ALA A 181 -13.21 -3.91 -11.50
C ALA A 181 -14.08 -4.46 -12.64
N PHE A 182 -14.88 -5.48 -12.38
CA PHE A 182 -15.78 -6.06 -13.38
C PHE A 182 -17.01 -5.18 -13.68
N SER A 183 -17.60 -4.50 -12.69
CA SER A 183 -18.74 -3.61 -12.93
C SER A 183 -18.35 -2.44 -13.83
N THR A 184 -17.11 -2.00 -13.74
CA THR A 184 -16.60 -0.92 -14.61
C THR A 184 -16.43 -1.38 -16.06
N VAL A 185 -16.03 -2.63 -16.28
CA VAL A 185 -15.97 -3.21 -17.65
C VAL A 185 -17.37 -3.32 -18.27
N LEU A 186 -18.35 -3.76 -17.49
CA LEU A 186 -19.73 -3.93 -17.97
C LEU A 186 -20.46 -2.61 -18.23
N MET A 187 -20.09 -1.52 -17.58
CA MET A 187 -20.69 -0.21 -17.80
C MET A 187 -20.03 0.59 -18.96
N SER A 188 -18.87 0.15 -19.44
CA SER A 188 -18.15 0.78 -20.55
C SER A 188 -18.32 0.06 -21.90
N ALA A 189 -19.05 -1.04 -21.94
CA ALA A 189 -19.41 -1.80 -23.12
C ALA A 189 -20.85 -1.49 -23.56
#